data_5c0869391ae707bc6d32495d67bc8135
#
_entry.id   5c0869391ae707bc6d32495d67bc8135
#
_cell.length_a   1.000
_cell.length_b   1.000
_cell.length_c   1.000
_cell.angle_alpha   90.00
_cell.angle_beta   90.00
_cell.angle_gamma   90.00
#
_symmetry.space_group_name_H-M   'P 1'
#
loop_
_entity.id
_entity.type
_entity.pdbx_description
1 polymer ?
#
loop_
_entity_poly.entity_id
_entity_poly.type
_entity_poly.pdbx_seq_one_letter_code
_entity_poly.pdbx_strand_id
1 'polypeptide(L)'
;MSSEDVRAIRKKVQEFIDGPEKYLKIPYEGSDANPRRFWHEIVLQSRLRFFWQSFIIFLCTILPSGEFKNRLLRSIGMNIGKGAFIAPLVFLDIEFPRLLTIGEGAVVGTMTKILTHEVTIKSVRLGKTEIGKQVLVGAGSVLRCGVTIGEGAVVSMNSFVNRDVPPYTVVGGSPLQDIKKLDKLI
;
A
#
# COMPACT_ATOMS: atom_id res chain seq x y z
N MET A 1 11.62 -14.81 -20.83
CA MET A 1 10.75 -15.52 -19.86
C MET A 1 9.79 -16.39 -20.66
N SER A 2 9.73 -17.67 -20.40
CA SER A 2 8.82 -18.59 -21.10
C SER A 2 7.37 -18.36 -20.60
N SER A 3 6.36 -18.93 -21.29
CA SER A 3 4.98 -18.89 -20.81
C SER A 3 4.79 -19.65 -19.50
N GLU A 4 5.63 -20.65 -19.22
CA GLU A 4 5.65 -21.41 -17.97
C GLU A 4 6.21 -20.57 -16.82
N ASP A 5 7.27 -19.79 -17.06
CA ASP A 5 7.83 -18.87 -16.05
C ASP A 5 6.80 -17.82 -15.63
N VAL A 6 6.06 -17.25 -16.61
CA VAL A 6 4.99 -16.27 -16.32
C VAL A 6 3.91 -16.87 -15.45
N ARG A 7 3.47 -18.11 -15.74
CA ARG A 7 2.46 -18.80 -14.93
C ARG A 7 2.95 -19.08 -13.51
N ALA A 8 4.19 -19.53 -13.38
CA ALA A 8 4.81 -19.81 -12.08
C ALA A 8 4.90 -18.52 -11.22
N ILE A 9 5.34 -17.40 -11.82
CA ILE A 9 5.41 -16.11 -11.10
C ILE A 9 4.02 -15.64 -10.71
N ARG A 10 3.03 -15.72 -11.59
CA ARG A 10 1.64 -15.34 -11.27
C ARG A 10 1.07 -16.15 -10.12
N LYS A 11 1.32 -17.47 -10.11
CA LYS A 11 0.93 -18.35 -9.00
C LYS A 11 1.60 -17.91 -7.70
N LYS A 12 2.90 -17.65 -7.70
CA LYS A 12 3.65 -17.16 -6.55
C LYS A 12 3.14 -15.82 -6.02
N VAL A 13 2.78 -14.88 -6.91
CA VAL A 13 2.17 -13.60 -6.52
C VAL A 13 0.80 -13.83 -5.87
N GLN A 14 -0.02 -14.73 -6.43
CA GLN A 14 -1.33 -15.02 -5.84
C GLN A 14 -1.20 -15.71 -4.47
N GLU A 15 -0.32 -16.68 -4.34
CA GLU A 15 0.00 -17.35 -3.07
C GLU A 15 0.49 -16.35 -2.01
N PHE A 16 1.32 -15.39 -2.41
CA PHE A 16 1.76 -14.30 -1.54
C PHE A 16 0.62 -13.39 -1.11
N ILE A 17 -0.27 -13.00 -2.02
CA ILE A 17 -1.41 -12.15 -1.69
C ILE A 17 -2.30 -12.83 -0.64
N ASP A 18 -2.54 -14.14 -0.78
CA ASP A 18 -3.43 -14.92 0.07
C ASP A 18 -2.72 -15.53 1.29
N GLY A 19 -1.39 -15.58 1.29
CA GLY A 19 -0.55 -16.15 2.36
C GLY A 19 -0.26 -15.18 3.50
N PRO A 20 0.48 -15.61 4.53
CA PRO A 20 0.82 -14.79 5.70
C PRO A 20 2.07 -13.92 5.50
N GLU A 21 2.88 -14.18 4.48
CA GLU A 21 4.15 -13.49 4.29
C GLU A 21 3.94 -11.99 4.11
N LYS A 22 4.85 -11.21 4.67
CA LYS A 22 4.83 -9.74 4.61
C LYS A 22 5.43 -9.19 3.32
N TYR A 23 6.43 -9.88 2.75
CA TYR A 23 7.16 -9.44 1.58
C TYR A 23 7.34 -10.56 0.57
N LEU A 24 7.25 -10.21 -0.70
CA LEU A 24 7.67 -11.06 -1.82
C LEU A 24 8.65 -10.30 -2.70
N LYS A 25 9.84 -10.85 -2.95
CA LYS A 25 10.80 -10.33 -3.90
C LYS A 25 10.89 -11.25 -5.10
N ILE A 26 10.71 -10.71 -6.29
CA ILE A 26 10.79 -11.43 -7.56
C ILE A 26 11.97 -10.83 -8.35
N PRO A 27 13.08 -11.54 -8.46
CA PRO A 27 14.18 -11.10 -9.28
C PRO A 27 13.80 -11.17 -10.77
N TYR A 28 14.35 -10.27 -11.58
CA TYR A 28 14.30 -10.39 -13.02
C TYR A 28 15.37 -11.37 -13.47
N GLU A 29 14.98 -12.41 -14.18
CA GLU A 29 15.88 -13.43 -14.71
C GLU A 29 15.96 -13.37 -16.24
N GLY A 30 17.14 -13.65 -16.78
CA GLY A 30 17.39 -13.69 -18.21
C GLY A 30 17.78 -12.35 -18.85
N SER A 31 18.25 -12.42 -20.09
CA SER A 31 18.74 -11.26 -20.86
C SER A 31 17.67 -10.20 -21.15
N ASP A 32 16.41 -10.60 -21.20
CA ASP A 32 15.26 -9.73 -21.48
C ASP A 32 14.52 -9.27 -20.23
N ALA A 33 15.11 -9.53 -19.06
CA ALA A 33 14.50 -9.17 -17.79
C ALA A 33 14.50 -7.66 -17.59
N ASN A 34 13.32 -7.06 -17.64
CA ASN A 34 13.14 -5.63 -17.41
C ASN A 34 11.78 -5.32 -16.72
N PRO A 35 11.67 -4.16 -16.05
CA PRO A 35 10.45 -3.77 -15.36
C PRO A 35 9.20 -3.73 -16.25
N ARG A 36 9.36 -3.26 -17.49
CA ARG A 36 8.24 -3.13 -18.43
C ARG A 36 7.63 -4.48 -18.79
N ARG A 37 8.46 -5.51 -19.01
CA ARG A 37 8.00 -6.86 -19.33
C ARG A 37 7.29 -7.48 -18.14
N PHE A 38 7.84 -7.35 -16.93
CA PHE A 38 7.20 -7.79 -15.70
C PHE A 38 5.82 -7.16 -15.58
N TRP A 39 5.72 -5.85 -15.77
CA TRP A 39 4.47 -5.12 -15.66
C TRP A 39 3.41 -5.64 -16.63
N HIS A 40 3.78 -5.82 -17.92
CA HIS A 40 2.87 -6.35 -18.94
C HIS A 40 2.42 -7.79 -18.67
N GLU A 41 3.32 -8.65 -18.26
CA GLU A 41 3.06 -10.08 -18.15
C GLU A 41 2.48 -10.49 -16.80
N ILE A 42 2.80 -9.77 -15.73
CA ILE A 42 2.41 -10.13 -14.37
C ILE A 42 1.29 -9.23 -13.85
N VAL A 43 1.42 -7.92 -14.00
CA VAL A 43 0.45 -6.95 -13.44
C VAL A 43 -0.78 -6.84 -14.32
N LEU A 44 -0.62 -6.70 -15.63
CA LEU A 44 -1.73 -6.59 -16.59
C LEU A 44 -2.40 -7.93 -16.94
N GLN A 45 -2.60 -8.81 -15.96
CA GLN A 45 -3.26 -10.11 -16.19
C GLN A 45 -4.67 -9.97 -16.77
N SER A 46 -5.41 -8.96 -16.32
CA SER A 46 -6.73 -8.59 -16.85
C SER A 46 -6.77 -7.09 -17.07
N ARG A 47 -6.78 -6.68 -18.33
CA ARG A 47 -6.89 -5.26 -18.68
C ARG A 47 -8.15 -4.63 -18.13
N LEU A 48 -9.29 -5.32 -18.20
CA LEU A 48 -10.57 -4.84 -17.68
C LEU A 48 -10.50 -4.60 -16.16
N ARG A 49 -9.94 -5.54 -15.41
CA ARG A 49 -9.75 -5.40 -13.96
C ARG A 49 -8.83 -4.24 -13.63
N PHE A 50 -7.72 -4.09 -14.33
CA PHE A 50 -6.77 -3.01 -14.12
C PHE A 50 -7.42 -1.64 -14.40
N PHE A 51 -8.13 -1.49 -15.53
CA PHE A 51 -8.85 -0.25 -15.85
C PHE A 51 -9.92 0.07 -14.81
N TRP A 52 -10.66 -0.94 -14.33
CA TRP A 52 -11.67 -0.76 -13.30
C TRP A 52 -11.04 -0.30 -11.97
N GLN A 53 -9.97 -0.95 -11.52
CA GLN A 53 -9.23 -0.55 -10.31
C GLN A 53 -8.69 0.87 -10.44
N SER A 54 -8.06 1.20 -11.56
CA SER A 54 -7.54 2.54 -11.85
C SER A 54 -8.64 3.60 -11.81
N PHE A 55 -9.78 3.32 -12.42
CA PHE A 55 -10.94 4.21 -12.40
C PHE A 55 -11.46 4.46 -10.99
N ILE A 56 -11.64 3.42 -10.20
CA ILE A 56 -12.11 3.53 -8.80
C ILE A 56 -11.10 4.33 -7.97
N ILE A 57 -9.80 4.05 -8.07
CA ILE A 57 -8.78 4.77 -7.30
C ILE A 57 -8.72 6.24 -7.72
N PHE A 58 -8.76 6.53 -9.02
CA PHE A 58 -8.79 7.90 -9.52
C PHE A 58 -10.03 8.65 -9.01
N LEU A 59 -11.21 8.04 -9.08
CA LEU A 59 -12.44 8.61 -8.52
C LEU A 59 -12.30 8.87 -7.02
N CYS A 60 -11.76 7.89 -6.26
CA CYS A 60 -11.53 8.02 -4.83
C CYS A 60 -10.49 9.10 -4.48
N THR A 61 -9.59 9.43 -5.40
CA THR A 61 -8.61 10.51 -5.17
C THR A 61 -9.28 11.88 -4.99
N ILE A 62 -10.38 12.12 -5.71
CA ILE A 62 -11.11 13.41 -5.65
C ILE A 62 -12.32 13.39 -4.73
N LEU A 63 -12.85 12.21 -4.39
CA LEU A 63 -14.01 12.10 -3.50
C LEU A 63 -13.66 12.56 -2.07
N PRO A 64 -14.60 13.22 -1.37
CA PRO A 64 -14.45 13.50 0.06
C PRO A 64 -14.37 12.20 0.85
N SER A 65 -13.78 12.28 2.04
CA SER A 65 -13.76 11.16 2.99
C SER A 65 -15.17 10.73 3.37
N GLY A 66 -15.38 9.44 3.52
CA GLY A 66 -16.66 8.90 3.94
C GLY A 66 -16.85 7.44 3.57
N GLU A 67 -17.91 6.86 4.09
CA GLU A 67 -18.17 5.43 3.93
C GLU A 67 -18.43 5.03 2.47
N PHE A 68 -18.96 5.94 1.64
CA PHE A 68 -19.11 5.69 0.21
C PHE A 68 -17.76 5.45 -0.47
N LYS A 69 -16.77 6.33 -0.23
CA LYS A 69 -15.38 6.16 -0.71
C LYS A 69 -14.78 4.85 -0.21
N ASN A 70 -14.95 4.55 1.07
CA ASN A 70 -14.44 3.32 1.68
C ASN A 70 -15.04 2.05 1.06
N ARG A 71 -16.34 2.05 0.73
CA ARG A 71 -16.99 0.94 0.02
C ARG A 71 -16.42 0.74 -1.39
N LEU A 72 -16.17 1.82 -2.13
CA LEU A 72 -15.53 1.75 -3.45
C LEU A 72 -14.14 1.13 -3.34
N LEU A 73 -13.32 1.54 -2.38
CA LEU A 73 -11.99 0.97 -2.16
C LEU A 73 -12.04 -0.50 -1.76
N ARG A 74 -12.99 -0.90 -0.91
CA ARG A 74 -13.22 -2.33 -0.58
C ARG A 74 -13.63 -3.15 -1.80
N SER A 75 -14.41 -2.59 -2.73
CA SER A 75 -14.88 -3.31 -3.93
C SER A 75 -13.75 -3.74 -4.88
N ILE A 76 -12.60 -3.08 -4.81
CA ILE A 76 -11.39 -3.44 -5.56
C ILE A 76 -10.39 -4.28 -4.75
N GLY A 77 -10.77 -4.67 -3.54
CA GLY A 77 -10.02 -5.61 -2.69
C GLY A 77 -9.15 -4.99 -1.61
N MET A 78 -9.17 -3.67 -1.39
CA MET A 78 -8.52 -3.05 -0.24
C MET A 78 -9.24 -3.43 1.06
N ASN A 79 -8.49 -3.65 2.12
CA ASN A 79 -9.06 -3.87 3.45
C ASN A 79 -9.16 -2.55 4.19
N ILE A 80 -10.35 -1.94 4.19
CA ILE A 80 -10.60 -0.63 4.82
C ILE A 80 -11.53 -0.81 6.03
N GLY A 81 -11.05 -0.46 7.22
CA GLY A 81 -11.79 -0.53 8.48
C GLY A 81 -12.97 0.45 8.53
N LYS A 82 -13.88 0.20 9.47
CA LYS A 82 -15.02 1.08 9.71
C LYS A 82 -14.55 2.45 10.19
N GLY A 83 -15.15 3.53 9.68
CA GLY A 83 -14.83 4.89 10.11
C GLY A 83 -13.44 5.38 9.69
N ALA A 84 -12.71 4.64 8.84
CA ALA A 84 -11.45 5.13 8.32
C ALA A 84 -11.66 6.44 7.52
N PHE A 85 -10.87 7.45 7.83
CA PHE A 85 -10.88 8.75 7.18
C PHE A 85 -9.72 8.83 6.19
N ILE A 86 -10.02 8.73 4.90
CA ILE A 86 -9.03 8.85 3.83
C ILE A 86 -9.29 10.17 3.11
N ALA A 87 -8.43 11.17 3.34
CA ALA A 87 -8.57 12.50 2.77
C ALA A 87 -8.59 12.47 1.22
N PRO A 88 -9.11 13.50 0.55
CA PRO A 88 -8.89 13.70 -0.87
C PRO A 88 -7.40 13.78 -1.20
N LEU A 89 -7.04 13.51 -2.45
CA LEU A 89 -5.67 13.54 -2.98
C LEU A 89 -4.70 12.57 -2.28
N VAL A 90 -5.20 11.51 -1.65
CA VAL A 90 -4.37 10.38 -1.21
C VAL A 90 -4.10 9.47 -2.41
N PHE A 91 -2.82 9.17 -2.65
CA PHE A 91 -2.37 8.31 -3.74
C PHE A 91 -2.22 6.87 -3.22
N LEU A 92 -3.11 6.00 -3.70
CA LEU A 92 -3.13 4.57 -3.37
C LEU A 92 -2.53 3.78 -4.52
N ASP A 93 -1.89 2.66 -4.18
CA ASP A 93 -1.31 1.76 -5.18
C ASP A 93 -2.41 1.12 -6.04
N ILE A 94 -2.26 1.22 -7.37
CA ILE A 94 -3.24 0.75 -8.35
C ILE A 94 -3.08 -0.74 -8.63
N GLU A 95 -1.84 -1.23 -8.64
CA GLU A 95 -1.53 -2.58 -9.12
C GLU A 95 -1.93 -3.66 -8.12
N PHE A 96 -1.70 -3.42 -6.83
CA PHE A 96 -1.91 -4.44 -5.79
C PHE A 96 -2.78 -3.94 -4.63
N PRO A 97 -4.05 -3.52 -4.90
CA PRO A 97 -4.93 -2.97 -3.87
C PRO A 97 -5.20 -3.95 -2.72
N ARG A 98 -5.16 -5.26 -2.97
CA ARG A 98 -5.35 -6.31 -1.95
C ARG A 98 -4.21 -6.37 -0.91
N LEU A 99 -3.08 -5.73 -1.17
CA LEU A 99 -1.95 -5.65 -0.24
C LEU A 99 -2.04 -4.45 0.70
N LEU A 100 -3.11 -3.65 0.62
CA LEU A 100 -3.31 -2.50 1.48
C LEU A 100 -4.39 -2.74 2.53
N THR A 101 -4.02 -2.54 3.78
CA THR A 101 -4.94 -2.52 4.93
C THR A 101 -4.90 -1.16 5.60
N ILE A 102 -6.08 -0.55 5.83
CA ILE A 102 -6.27 0.66 6.64
C ILE A 102 -7.26 0.32 7.75
N GLY A 103 -6.81 0.39 8.99
CA GLY A 103 -7.56 -0.01 10.18
C GLY A 103 -8.75 0.88 10.51
N GLU A 104 -9.55 0.41 11.45
CA GLU A 104 -10.72 1.10 11.96
C GLU A 104 -10.33 2.45 12.58
N GLY A 105 -11.06 3.52 12.23
CA GLY A 105 -10.84 4.86 12.75
C GLY A 105 -9.49 5.49 12.38
N ALA A 106 -8.71 4.87 11.50
CA ALA A 106 -7.46 5.46 11.03
C ALA A 106 -7.71 6.71 10.18
N VAL A 107 -6.83 7.68 10.30
CA VAL A 107 -6.87 8.96 9.56
C VAL A 107 -5.67 9.05 8.65
N VAL A 108 -5.90 9.20 7.34
CA VAL A 108 -4.87 9.40 6.33
C VAL A 108 -5.02 10.79 5.73
N GLY A 109 -4.02 11.63 5.99
CA GLY A 109 -3.97 13.01 5.53
C GLY A 109 -3.81 13.13 4.00
N THR A 110 -4.23 14.27 3.47
CA THR A 110 -4.15 14.58 2.03
C THR A 110 -2.73 14.47 1.49
N MET A 111 -2.59 14.18 0.20
CA MET A 111 -1.30 14.02 -0.51
C MET A 111 -0.38 12.91 0.05
N THR A 112 -0.87 12.06 0.95
CA THR A 112 -0.14 10.87 1.38
C THR A 112 -0.04 9.87 0.24
N LYS A 113 1.13 9.25 0.07
CA LYS A 113 1.39 8.19 -0.91
C LYS A 113 1.56 6.88 -0.17
N ILE A 114 0.78 5.87 -0.52
CA ILE A 114 0.83 4.54 0.10
C ILE A 114 1.18 3.51 -0.97
N LEU A 115 2.36 2.90 -0.83
CA LEU A 115 2.88 1.94 -1.80
C LEU A 115 2.72 0.51 -1.28
N THR A 116 2.40 -0.41 -2.17
CA THR A 116 2.36 -1.85 -1.91
C THR A 116 3.36 -2.62 -2.77
N HIS A 117 4.05 -1.92 -3.68
CA HIS A 117 5.13 -2.48 -4.48
C HIS A 117 6.27 -1.48 -4.69
N GLU A 118 7.44 -2.01 -5.00
CA GLU A 118 8.63 -1.27 -5.40
C GLU A 118 9.28 -1.96 -6.60
N VAL A 119 9.62 -1.17 -7.61
CA VAL A 119 10.29 -1.65 -8.81
C VAL A 119 11.74 -1.15 -8.79
N THR A 120 12.68 -2.08 -8.96
CA THR A 120 14.10 -1.78 -9.12
C THR A 120 14.59 -2.25 -10.49
N ILE A 121 15.84 -1.94 -10.84
CA ILE A 121 16.45 -2.42 -12.10
C ILE A 121 16.52 -3.96 -12.13
N LYS A 122 16.64 -4.62 -10.97
CA LYS A 122 16.90 -6.08 -10.87
C LYS A 122 15.73 -6.90 -10.33
N SER A 123 14.70 -6.26 -9.76
CA SER A 123 13.61 -7.01 -9.12
C SER A 123 12.38 -6.15 -8.89
N VAL A 124 11.25 -6.82 -8.71
CA VAL A 124 10.05 -6.25 -8.08
C VAL A 124 9.95 -6.76 -6.65
N ARG A 125 9.58 -5.89 -5.74
CA ARG A 125 9.24 -6.22 -4.37
C ARG A 125 7.77 -5.87 -4.14
N LEU A 126 7.00 -6.80 -3.64
CA LEU A 126 5.65 -6.61 -3.15
C LEU A 126 5.68 -6.62 -1.63
N GLY A 127 4.82 -5.83 -0.99
CA GLY A 127 4.73 -5.78 0.47
C GLY A 127 3.32 -5.45 0.95
N LYS A 128 2.86 -6.18 1.97
CA LYS A 128 1.60 -5.89 2.65
C LYS A 128 1.77 -4.65 3.50
N THR A 129 1.17 -3.55 3.08
CA THR A 129 1.23 -2.26 3.80
C THR A 129 0.02 -2.16 4.71
N GLU A 130 0.29 -1.99 6.00
CA GLU A 130 -0.74 -2.04 7.04
C GLU A 130 -0.72 -0.76 7.88
N ILE A 131 -1.83 -0.07 7.91
CA ILE A 131 -2.10 1.06 8.82
C ILE A 131 -3.05 0.52 9.89
N GLY A 132 -2.60 0.48 11.13
CA GLY A 132 -3.37 -0.04 12.27
C GLY A 132 -4.60 0.78 12.61
N LYS A 133 -5.32 0.34 13.63
CA LYS A 133 -6.50 1.06 14.13
C LYS A 133 -6.08 2.39 14.74
N GLN A 134 -6.92 3.42 14.55
CA GLN A 134 -6.76 4.76 15.14
C GLN A 134 -5.38 5.39 14.90
N VAL A 135 -4.70 5.00 13.83
CA VAL A 135 -3.45 5.62 13.39
C VAL A 135 -3.74 6.96 12.74
N LEU A 136 -2.91 7.95 13.02
CA LEU A 136 -2.88 9.20 12.28
C LEU A 136 -1.67 9.24 11.35
N VAL A 137 -1.91 9.30 10.04
CA VAL A 137 -0.89 9.58 9.05
C VAL A 137 -1.02 11.03 8.57
N GLY A 138 -0.04 11.86 8.93
CA GLY A 138 0.01 13.27 8.55
C GLY A 138 0.11 13.47 7.03
N ALA A 139 -0.45 14.57 6.57
CA ALA A 139 -0.48 14.94 5.15
C ALA A 139 0.91 14.95 4.50
N GLY A 140 0.97 14.61 3.21
CA GLY A 140 2.21 14.63 2.41
C GLY A 140 3.18 13.49 2.71
N SER A 141 2.85 12.58 3.62
CA SER A 141 3.73 11.47 3.98
C SER A 141 3.82 10.42 2.88
N VAL A 142 4.92 9.68 2.86
CA VAL A 142 5.15 8.56 1.94
C VAL A 142 5.35 7.28 2.77
N LEU A 143 4.50 6.30 2.55
CA LEU A 143 4.61 4.97 3.17
C LEU A 143 5.19 4.00 2.16
N ARG A 144 6.33 3.45 2.50
CA ARG A 144 7.03 2.43 1.71
C ARG A 144 6.25 1.11 1.69
N CYS A 145 6.40 0.31 0.64
CA CYS A 145 5.73 -0.98 0.53
C CYS A 145 6.08 -1.91 1.71
N GLY A 146 5.05 -2.54 2.26
CA GLY A 146 5.18 -3.53 3.31
C GLY A 146 5.50 -2.98 4.71
N VAL A 147 5.33 -1.68 4.97
CA VAL A 147 5.44 -1.16 6.33
C VAL A 147 4.17 -1.42 7.12
N THR A 148 4.32 -1.71 8.40
CA THR A 148 3.22 -1.80 9.36
C THR A 148 3.29 -0.61 10.31
N ILE A 149 2.20 0.16 10.41
CA ILE A 149 2.06 1.23 11.40
C ILE A 149 1.13 0.71 12.49
N GLY A 150 1.67 0.54 13.69
CA GLY A 150 0.96 -0.02 14.83
C GLY A 150 -0.20 0.86 15.30
N GLU A 151 -1.16 0.23 15.98
CA GLU A 151 -2.36 0.88 16.52
C GLU A 151 -2.02 2.15 17.31
N GLY A 152 -2.81 3.23 17.13
CA GLY A 152 -2.67 4.48 17.85
C GLY A 152 -1.38 5.25 17.57
N ALA A 153 -0.57 4.81 16.61
CA ALA A 153 0.64 5.54 16.24
C ALA A 153 0.32 6.83 15.45
N VAL A 154 1.22 7.78 15.53
CA VAL A 154 1.12 9.06 14.83
C VAL A 154 2.34 9.26 13.94
N VAL A 155 2.10 9.44 12.66
CA VAL A 155 3.10 9.84 11.67
C VAL A 155 2.92 11.33 11.41
N SER A 156 3.96 12.13 11.70
CA SER A 156 3.96 13.57 11.43
C SER A 156 3.85 13.86 9.93
N MET A 157 3.39 15.05 9.58
CA MET A 157 3.31 15.47 8.17
C MET A 157 4.67 15.38 7.45
N ASN A 158 4.65 15.16 6.15
CA ASN A 158 5.83 15.12 5.27
C ASN A 158 6.91 14.12 5.73
N SER A 159 6.49 12.97 6.26
CA SER A 159 7.40 11.93 6.74
C SER A 159 7.60 10.82 5.71
N PHE A 160 8.79 10.22 5.69
CA PHE A 160 9.08 9.03 4.91
C PHE A 160 9.12 7.79 5.80
N VAL A 161 8.03 7.03 5.82
CA VAL A 161 7.92 5.79 6.60
C VAL A 161 8.53 4.64 5.81
N ASN A 162 9.75 4.27 6.14
CA ASN A 162 10.54 3.23 5.48
C ASN A 162 10.79 1.98 6.34
N ARG A 163 10.24 1.95 7.55
CA ARG A 163 10.29 0.84 8.52
C ARG A 163 8.98 0.76 9.29
N ASP A 164 8.77 -0.34 9.99
CA ASP A 164 7.63 -0.49 10.86
C ASP A 164 7.64 0.55 12.00
N VAL A 165 6.45 1.00 12.37
CA VAL A 165 6.22 1.94 13.46
C VAL A 165 5.50 1.19 14.59
N PRO A 166 6.08 1.13 15.80
CA PRO A 166 5.43 0.48 16.93
C PRO A 166 4.10 1.15 17.31
N PRO A 167 3.17 0.42 17.93
CA PRO A 167 1.94 1.02 18.46
C PRO A 167 2.24 2.19 19.40
N TYR A 168 1.31 3.17 19.44
CA TYR A 168 1.36 4.32 20.34
C TYR A 168 2.69 5.10 20.27
N THR A 169 3.27 5.19 19.10
CA THR A 169 4.54 5.89 18.87
C THR A 169 4.32 7.06 17.92
N VAL A 170 4.89 8.22 18.24
CA VAL A 170 4.97 9.36 17.34
C VAL A 170 6.28 9.31 16.59
N VAL A 171 6.20 9.27 15.27
CA VAL A 171 7.36 9.29 14.36
C VAL A 171 7.25 10.44 13.37
N GLY A 172 8.38 10.87 12.83
CA GLY A 172 8.36 11.91 11.82
C GLY A 172 9.69 12.12 11.11
N GLY A 173 9.64 12.83 10.00
CA GLY A 173 10.81 13.29 9.26
C GLY A 173 11.25 12.37 8.12
N SER A 174 12.28 12.82 7.41
CA SER A 174 12.99 12.08 6.38
C SER A 174 14.49 12.40 6.51
N PRO A 175 15.28 11.46 7.10
CA PRO A 175 14.93 10.11 7.54
C PRO A 175 13.95 10.05 8.71
N LEU A 176 13.20 8.94 8.81
CA LEU A 176 12.22 8.73 9.87
C LEU A 176 12.87 8.61 11.25
N GLN A 177 12.39 9.39 12.19
CA GLN A 177 12.85 9.39 13.58
C GLN A 177 11.69 9.11 14.54
N ASP A 178 11.96 8.45 15.65
CA ASP A 178 11.01 8.31 16.77
C ASP A 178 11.06 9.61 17.58
N ILE A 179 9.89 10.26 17.75
CA ILE A 179 9.79 11.53 18.47
C ILE A 179 9.44 11.27 19.93
N LYS A 180 8.39 10.47 20.18
CA LYS A 180 7.97 10.10 21.53
C LYS A 180 7.07 8.86 21.52
N LYS A 181 6.93 8.23 22.69
CA LYS A 181 5.87 7.24 22.95
C LYS A 181 4.63 7.92 23.53
N LEU A 182 3.47 7.35 23.27
CA LEU A 182 2.18 7.78 23.81
C LEU A 182 1.72 6.74 24.84
N ASP A 183 1.20 7.20 25.98
CA ASP A 183 0.68 6.29 27.01
C ASP A 183 -0.69 5.72 26.63
N LYS A 184 -1.48 6.46 25.84
CA LYS A 184 -2.82 6.08 25.30
C LYS A 184 -3.06 6.83 23.98
N LEU A 185 -4.16 6.47 23.31
CA LEU A 185 -4.71 7.23 22.18
C LEU A 185 -4.97 8.69 22.57
N ILE A 186 -4.54 9.60 21.69
CA ILE A 186 -4.81 11.04 21.82
C ILE A 186 -6.25 11.31 21.44
#